data_156db6c89726bebe091bb774beb35105
#
_entry.id   156db6c89726bebe091bb774beb35105
#
_cell.length_a   1.000
_cell.length_b   1.000
_cell.length_c   1.000
_cell.angle_alpha   90.00
_cell.angle_beta   90.00
_cell.angle_gamma   90.00
#
_symmetry.space_group_name_H-M   'P 1'
#
loop_
_entity.id
_entity.type
_entity.pdbx_description
1 polymer ?
#
loop_
_entity_poly.entity_id
_entity_poly.type
_entity_poly.pdbx_seq_one_letter_code
_entity_poly.pdbx_strand_id
1 'polypeptide(L)'
;MSDLTLAQWQHKAAHLTLPSQAFINGSYRDAVNGATFDCINPANGKLLTKVAACDGADAELAVQAARDAFNDKRWSGLPPKQRKQIMQRFAELMRLNKVELALLESLDMGKPIGDAMGYDAPAAANCIAWNAEAIDKIYDQIAPVEESALALVTREALGVVAAIVPWNFPLVMACWKLGPALATGNSVILKPSEKSPLTALRIAGLAKEAGIPDGVFNVLPGFGHTVGEALAMHMDVDCITFTGSTKIGKHLVQCSGKSNLKRAFMECGGKSPNIILADAPDLDAAAKSAAGAIFYNQGEVCTAASRLLVQNSIKPQFMERLLAHAREWISANPLDPATRIGAMVDHIQMEQVLRYIEIGKQEGAKLLLGGNRTNMESGGFYIEPTIFDDVTPQMRIFREEIFGPVLAVTGFDTLEEAIALGNDTDYGLAAAIWTADLNKAVKGSRALRAGTVFVNNWDGGDMTMPFGGFKQSGNGRDKSLHALEKYTELKSTWIQLE
;
A
#
# COMPACT_ATOMS: atom_id res chain seq x y z
N MET A 1 1.61 -16.22 16.44
CA MET A 1 0.15 -16.14 16.20
C MET A 1 -0.52 -15.83 17.51
N SER A 2 -1.62 -15.11 17.56
CA SER A 2 -2.34 -14.92 18.82
C SER A 2 -3.06 -16.23 19.16
N ASP A 3 -3.00 -16.67 20.41
CA ASP A 3 -3.69 -17.87 20.90
C ASP A 3 -5.21 -17.64 21.09
N LEU A 4 -5.74 -16.51 20.57
CA LEU A 4 -7.15 -16.15 20.71
C LEU A 4 -8.02 -16.92 19.71
N THR A 5 -9.13 -17.46 20.19
CA THR A 5 -10.16 -18.12 19.38
C THR A 5 -11.06 -17.11 18.64
N LEU A 6 -11.85 -17.56 17.65
CA LEU A 6 -12.86 -16.74 16.98
C LEU A 6 -13.80 -16.04 17.98
N ALA A 7 -14.30 -16.77 18.98
CA ALA A 7 -15.20 -16.20 20.00
C ALA A 7 -14.54 -15.08 20.82
N GLN A 8 -13.26 -15.23 21.14
CA GLN A 8 -12.50 -14.19 21.85
C GLN A 8 -12.23 -12.96 20.97
N TRP A 9 -11.97 -13.14 19.69
CA TRP A 9 -11.84 -12.04 18.74
C TRP A 9 -13.17 -11.30 18.54
N GLN A 10 -14.27 -12.02 18.40
CA GLN A 10 -15.61 -11.44 18.31
C GLN A 10 -15.98 -10.66 19.58
N HIS A 11 -15.64 -11.19 20.75
CA HIS A 11 -15.85 -10.48 22.03
C HIS A 11 -15.04 -9.19 22.07
N LYS A 12 -13.76 -9.20 21.68
CA LYS A 12 -12.93 -7.98 21.61
C LYS A 12 -13.50 -6.97 20.63
N ALA A 13 -13.93 -7.42 19.45
CA ALA A 13 -14.54 -6.55 18.44
C ALA A 13 -15.80 -5.84 18.93
N ALA A 14 -16.65 -6.57 19.68
CA ALA A 14 -17.90 -6.02 20.24
C ALA A 14 -17.67 -4.95 21.32
N HIS A 15 -16.48 -4.91 21.95
CA HIS A 15 -16.13 -3.96 23.02
C HIS A 15 -15.13 -2.90 22.57
N LEU A 16 -14.78 -2.86 21.26
CA LEU A 16 -13.82 -1.93 20.73
C LEU A 16 -14.47 -0.55 20.52
N THR A 17 -13.81 0.49 21.00
CA THR A 17 -14.19 1.87 20.68
C THR A 17 -13.69 2.22 19.28
N LEU A 18 -14.60 2.46 18.34
CA LEU A 18 -14.25 2.77 16.97
C LEU A 18 -14.01 4.28 16.80
N PRO A 19 -12.82 4.70 16.31
CA PRO A 19 -12.57 6.09 16.02
C PRO A 19 -13.41 6.55 14.81
N SER A 20 -14.01 7.74 14.90
CA SER A 20 -14.99 8.21 13.92
C SER A 20 -14.83 9.66 13.50
N GLN A 21 -14.03 10.44 14.21
CA GLN A 21 -13.85 11.87 13.99
C GLN A 21 -12.56 12.18 13.23
N ALA A 22 -12.52 13.26 12.47
CA ALA A 22 -11.31 13.84 11.93
C ALA A 22 -10.33 14.21 13.06
N PHE A 23 -9.03 14.20 12.76
CA PHE A 23 -8.00 14.64 13.70
C PHE A 23 -7.27 15.84 13.11
N ILE A 24 -7.50 17.03 13.67
CA ILE A 24 -6.92 18.28 13.18
C ILE A 24 -6.33 19.05 14.36
N ASN A 25 -5.10 19.52 14.17
CA ASN A 25 -4.38 20.33 15.15
C ASN A 25 -4.41 19.72 16.57
N GLY A 26 -4.09 18.43 16.64
CA GLY A 26 -3.96 17.68 17.89
C GLY A 26 -5.29 17.30 18.57
N SER A 27 -6.44 17.45 17.91
CA SER A 27 -7.75 17.18 18.51
C SER A 27 -8.68 16.44 17.56
N TYR A 28 -9.46 15.50 18.11
CA TYR A 28 -10.56 14.87 17.39
C TYR A 28 -11.74 15.84 17.28
N ARG A 29 -12.36 15.90 16.10
CA ARG A 29 -13.48 16.76 15.83
C ARG A 29 -14.37 16.23 14.72
N ASP A 30 -15.62 16.61 14.70
CA ASP A 30 -16.54 16.32 13.61
C ASP A 30 -16.17 17.15 12.37
N ALA A 31 -16.61 16.72 11.18
CA ALA A 31 -16.48 17.51 9.97
C ALA A 31 -17.18 18.87 10.14
N VAL A 32 -16.65 19.94 9.55
CA VAL A 32 -17.17 21.32 9.67
C VAL A 32 -18.65 21.39 9.30
N ASN A 33 -19.05 20.64 8.27
CA ASN A 33 -20.45 20.60 7.81
C ASN A 33 -21.31 19.57 8.59
N GLY A 34 -20.76 18.86 9.58
CA GLY A 34 -21.44 17.82 10.35
C GLY A 34 -21.76 16.53 9.56
N ALA A 35 -21.30 16.42 8.32
CA ALA A 35 -21.57 15.25 7.49
C ALA A 35 -20.80 14.01 7.94
N THR A 36 -21.39 12.84 7.72
CA THR A 36 -20.76 11.53 7.99
C THR A 36 -20.97 10.57 6.83
N PHE A 37 -20.14 9.53 6.77
CA PHE A 37 -20.35 8.38 5.89
C PHE A 37 -20.32 7.09 6.70
N ASP A 38 -20.93 6.05 6.16
CA ASP A 38 -21.01 4.73 6.80
C ASP A 38 -19.72 3.94 6.58
N CYS A 39 -19.06 3.53 7.65
CA CYS A 39 -17.99 2.54 7.63
C CYS A 39 -18.61 1.17 7.83
N ILE A 40 -18.48 0.29 6.84
CA ILE A 40 -19.17 -1.00 6.77
C ILE A 40 -18.19 -2.15 7.04
N ASN A 41 -18.62 -3.15 7.78
CA ASN A 41 -17.85 -4.38 7.97
C ASN A 41 -18.01 -5.28 6.73
N PRO A 42 -16.95 -5.54 5.95
CA PRO A 42 -17.00 -6.38 4.76
C PRO A 42 -17.42 -7.83 5.03
N ALA A 43 -17.15 -8.33 6.24
CA ALA A 43 -17.45 -9.70 6.62
C ALA A 43 -18.94 -10.03 6.72
N ASN A 44 -19.79 -9.00 6.90
CA ASN A 44 -21.23 -9.20 7.12
C ASN A 44 -22.12 -8.08 6.56
N GLY A 45 -21.55 -7.08 5.87
CA GLY A 45 -22.29 -5.97 5.29
C GLY A 45 -22.93 -5.00 6.30
N LYS A 46 -22.62 -5.12 7.59
CA LYS A 46 -23.24 -4.29 8.64
C LYS A 46 -22.43 -3.03 8.92
N LEU A 47 -23.15 -2.00 9.37
CA LEU A 47 -22.53 -0.75 9.83
C LEU A 47 -21.64 -1.00 11.05
N LEU A 48 -20.38 -0.54 10.98
CA LEU A 48 -19.46 -0.47 12.11
C LEU A 48 -19.68 0.84 12.87
N THR A 49 -19.52 1.95 12.19
CA THR A 49 -19.71 3.30 12.74
C THR A 49 -19.94 4.32 11.63
N LYS A 50 -20.41 5.50 12.00
CA LYS A 50 -20.46 6.67 11.10
C LYS A 50 -19.18 7.48 11.30
N VAL A 51 -18.47 7.77 10.23
CA VAL A 51 -17.20 8.51 10.26
C VAL A 51 -17.40 9.90 9.65
N ALA A 52 -16.71 10.88 10.18
CA ALA A 52 -16.74 12.27 9.67
C ALA A 52 -16.42 12.32 8.17
N ALA A 53 -17.28 12.98 7.39
CA ALA A 53 -17.09 13.17 5.94
C ALA A 53 -16.53 14.57 5.69
N CYS A 54 -15.20 14.68 5.82
CA CYS A 54 -14.49 15.94 5.60
C CYS A 54 -14.60 16.44 4.15
N ASP A 55 -14.63 17.75 4.00
CA ASP A 55 -14.66 18.44 2.72
C ASP A 55 -13.57 19.53 2.59
N GLY A 56 -13.78 20.50 1.69
CA GLY A 56 -12.83 21.59 1.46
C GLY A 56 -12.61 22.49 2.67
N ALA A 57 -13.61 22.67 3.52
CA ALA A 57 -13.48 23.50 4.73
C ALA A 57 -12.60 22.81 5.78
N ASP A 58 -12.70 21.48 5.92
CA ASP A 58 -11.82 20.70 6.79
C ASP A 58 -10.39 20.66 6.23
N ALA A 59 -10.25 20.57 4.90
CA ALA A 59 -8.95 20.63 4.24
C ALA A 59 -8.23 21.95 4.53
N GLU A 60 -8.94 23.09 4.42
CA GLU A 60 -8.39 24.41 4.75
C GLU A 60 -7.89 24.48 6.19
N LEU A 61 -8.69 24.01 7.16
CA LEU A 61 -8.29 23.99 8.57
C LEU A 61 -7.05 23.12 8.83
N ALA A 62 -6.98 21.94 8.19
CA ALA A 62 -5.86 21.05 8.37
C ALA A 62 -4.59 21.58 7.69
N VAL A 63 -4.70 22.17 6.50
CA VAL A 63 -3.58 22.80 5.81
C VAL A 63 -3.05 23.99 6.58
N GLN A 64 -3.92 24.85 7.10
CA GLN A 64 -3.50 25.98 7.94
C GLN A 64 -2.76 25.49 9.20
N ALA A 65 -3.30 24.49 9.91
CA ALA A 65 -2.64 23.92 11.09
C ALA A 65 -1.28 23.29 10.75
N ALA A 66 -1.18 22.57 9.61
CA ALA A 66 0.07 21.97 9.14
C ALA A 66 1.09 23.03 8.72
N ARG A 67 0.65 24.11 8.05
CA ARG A 67 1.49 25.23 7.62
C ARG A 67 2.03 26.01 8.82
N ASP A 68 1.19 26.30 9.80
CA ASP A 68 1.62 26.97 11.04
C ASP A 68 2.66 26.13 11.78
N ALA A 69 2.42 24.82 11.93
CA ALA A 69 3.35 23.90 12.58
C ALA A 69 4.69 23.81 11.86
N PHE A 70 4.70 23.92 10.53
CA PHE A 70 5.93 23.95 9.74
C PHE A 70 6.67 25.29 9.86
N ASN A 71 5.94 26.41 9.75
CA ASN A 71 6.51 27.76 9.74
C ASN A 71 7.13 28.14 11.09
N ASP A 72 6.51 27.78 12.21
CA ASP A 72 7.05 28.03 13.55
C ASP A 72 8.11 27.01 13.98
N LYS A 73 8.38 26.03 13.11
CA LYS A 73 9.44 25.04 13.27
C LYS A 73 9.31 24.14 14.49
N ARG A 74 8.08 23.98 15.05
CA ARG A 74 7.84 23.14 16.24
C ARG A 74 8.20 21.65 16.02
N TRP A 75 8.35 21.21 14.78
CA TRP A 75 8.79 19.88 14.38
C TRP A 75 10.09 19.92 13.56
N SER A 76 10.12 20.64 12.45
CA SER A 76 11.28 20.75 11.56
C SER A 76 12.51 21.33 12.27
N GLY A 77 12.32 22.23 13.23
CA GLY A 77 13.38 22.86 14.03
C GLY A 77 13.84 22.05 15.24
N LEU A 78 13.20 20.92 15.55
CA LEU A 78 13.67 20.06 16.64
C LEU A 78 15.05 19.46 16.30
N PRO A 79 15.94 19.34 17.30
CA PRO A 79 17.17 18.58 17.11
C PRO A 79 16.87 17.17 16.57
N PRO A 80 17.64 16.64 15.59
CA PRO A 80 17.42 15.32 15.01
C PRO A 80 17.24 14.21 16.06
N LYS A 81 18.05 14.24 17.12
CA LYS A 81 17.95 13.28 18.24
C LYS A 81 16.58 13.31 18.93
N GLN A 82 16.00 14.47 19.14
CA GLN A 82 14.69 14.61 19.80
C GLN A 82 13.56 14.13 18.89
N ARG A 83 13.58 14.51 17.61
CA ARG A 83 12.63 14.04 16.61
C ARG A 83 12.65 12.51 16.49
N LYS A 84 13.85 11.92 16.45
CA LYS A 84 14.07 10.46 16.47
C LYS A 84 13.42 9.80 17.69
N GLN A 85 13.64 10.32 18.89
CA GLN A 85 13.07 9.78 20.13
C GLN A 85 11.54 9.79 20.13
N ILE A 86 10.94 10.87 19.65
CA ILE A 86 9.46 10.97 19.54
C ILE A 86 8.92 9.94 18.57
N MET A 87 9.54 9.78 17.40
CA MET A 87 9.11 8.78 16.41
C MET A 87 9.32 7.34 16.93
N GLN A 88 10.40 7.05 17.65
CA GLN A 88 10.60 5.75 18.28
C GLN A 88 9.51 5.48 19.33
N ARG A 89 9.13 6.50 20.14
CA ARG A 89 8.02 6.39 21.09
C ARG A 89 6.70 6.12 20.37
N PHE A 90 6.45 6.77 19.22
CA PHE A 90 5.27 6.52 18.40
C PHE A 90 5.22 5.06 17.91
N ALA A 91 6.32 4.55 17.37
CA ALA A 91 6.41 3.15 16.96
C ALA A 91 6.17 2.17 18.11
N GLU A 92 6.66 2.49 19.31
CA GLU A 92 6.44 1.68 20.50
C GLU A 92 4.97 1.67 20.92
N LEU A 93 4.32 2.83 20.92
CA LEU A 93 2.87 2.91 21.18
C LEU A 93 2.05 2.09 20.18
N MET A 94 2.44 2.09 18.91
CA MET A 94 1.81 1.22 17.91
C MET A 94 1.99 -0.27 18.25
N ARG A 95 3.18 -0.69 18.70
CA ARG A 95 3.44 -2.08 19.11
C ARG A 95 2.60 -2.48 20.34
N LEU A 96 2.51 -1.60 21.34
CA LEU A 96 1.69 -1.81 22.52
C LEU A 96 0.19 -1.92 22.20
N ASN A 97 -0.28 -1.23 21.16
CA ASN A 97 -1.66 -1.26 20.71
C ASN A 97 -1.88 -2.21 19.51
N LYS A 98 -0.96 -3.16 19.26
CA LYS A 98 -0.97 -4.08 18.12
C LYS A 98 -2.31 -4.80 17.94
N VAL A 99 -2.90 -5.31 19.02
CA VAL A 99 -4.16 -6.07 18.99
C VAL A 99 -5.33 -5.18 18.56
N GLU A 100 -5.40 -3.96 19.07
CA GLU A 100 -6.41 -2.96 18.69
C GLU A 100 -6.27 -2.59 17.21
N LEU A 101 -5.06 -2.25 16.77
CA LEU A 101 -4.78 -1.86 15.39
C LEU A 101 -5.10 -2.98 14.39
N ALA A 102 -4.69 -4.22 14.69
CA ALA A 102 -5.00 -5.37 13.84
C ALA A 102 -6.51 -5.65 13.76
N LEU A 103 -7.23 -5.47 14.86
CA LEU A 103 -8.68 -5.67 14.90
C LEU A 103 -9.41 -4.59 14.09
N LEU A 104 -9.03 -3.32 14.21
CA LEU A 104 -9.56 -2.23 13.39
C LEU A 104 -9.34 -2.51 11.90
N GLU A 105 -8.13 -2.93 11.51
CA GLU A 105 -7.76 -3.28 10.14
C GLU A 105 -8.62 -4.43 9.58
N SER A 106 -8.82 -5.49 10.39
CA SER A 106 -9.66 -6.63 9.97
C SER A 106 -11.14 -6.26 9.85
N LEU A 107 -11.63 -5.35 10.70
CA LEU A 107 -13.04 -4.98 10.72
C LEU A 107 -13.46 -4.09 9.57
N ASP A 108 -12.65 -3.11 9.16
CA ASP A 108 -13.03 -2.14 8.12
C ASP A 108 -12.52 -2.52 6.72
N MET A 109 -11.49 -3.38 6.64
CA MET A 109 -10.93 -3.81 5.36
C MET A 109 -11.33 -5.25 4.97
N GLY A 110 -11.68 -6.09 5.94
CA GLY A 110 -12.09 -7.47 5.68
C GLY A 110 -10.95 -8.49 5.61
N LYS A 111 -9.69 -8.11 5.85
CA LYS A 111 -8.56 -9.04 5.83
C LYS A 111 -8.53 -9.98 7.03
N PRO A 112 -7.91 -11.17 6.90
CA PRO A 112 -7.76 -12.11 8.01
C PRO A 112 -7.02 -11.48 9.21
N ILE A 113 -7.55 -11.69 10.41
CA ILE A 113 -6.94 -11.20 11.66
C ILE A 113 -5.52 -11.74 11.87
N GLY A 114 -5.25 -12.96 11.34
CA GLY A 114 -3.92 -13.55 11.35
C GLY A 114 -2.91 -12.71 10.60
N ASP A 115 -3.29 -12.16 9.44
CA ASP A 115 -2.44 -11.31 8.61
C ASP A 115 -2.27 -9.93 9.25
N ALA A 116 -3.35 -9.30 9.71
CA ALA A 116 -3.31 -8.01 10.39
C ALA A 116 -2.41 -8.04 11.64
N MET A 117 -2.49 -9.13 12.42
CA MET A 117 -1.63 -9.38 13.59
C MET A 117 -0.20 -9.77 13.24
N GLY A 118 -0.03 -10.60 12.20
CA GLY A 118 1.28 -11.16 11.82
C GLY A 118 2.14 -10.21 11.01
N TYR A 119 1.51 -9.39 10.19
CA TYR A 119 2.19 -8.52 9.24
C TYR A 119 1.84 -7.03 9.41
N ASP A 120 0.57 -6.62 9.25
CA ASP A 120 0.24 -5.20 9.07
C ASP A 120 0.63 -4.33 10.28
N ALA A 121 0.17 -4.66 11.47
CA ALA A 121 0.47 -3.87 12.66
C ALA A 121 1.96 -3.87 13.03
N PRO A 122 2.69 -5.00 12.98
CA PRO A 122 4.14 -5.01 13.16
C PRO A 122 4.90 -4.25 12.08
N ALA A 123 4.56 -4.42 10.80
CA ALA A 123 5.22 -3.78 9.67
C ALA A 123 5.05 -2.25 9.70
N ALA A 124 3.86 -1.77 10.04
CA ALA A 124 3.59 -0.35 10.21
C ALA A 124 4.43 0.27 11.33
N ALA A 125 4.45 -0.34 12.51
CA ALA A 125 5.28 0.12 13.62
C ALA A 125 6.77 0.08 13.29
N ASN A 126 7.22 -0.99 12.60
CA ASN A 126 8.60 -1.11 12.14
C ASN A 126 8.96 -0.03 11.11
N CYS A 127 8.05 0.32 10.23
CA CYS A 127 8.26 1.41 9.25
C CYS A 127 8.51 2.75 9.95
N ILE A 128 7.74 3.11 10.96
CA ILE A 128 7.96 4.33 11.74
C ILE A 128 9.31 4.28 12.48
N ALA A 129 9.62 3.14 13.13
CA ALA A 129 10.89 2.96 13.84
C ALA A 129 12.09 3.05 12.91
N TRP A 130 12.03 2.41 11.73
CA TRP A 130 13.10 2.42 10.74
C TRP A 130 13.38 3.83 10.20
N ASN A 131 12.33 4.59 9.89
CA ASN A 131 12.48 5.99 9.47
C ASN A 131 13.01 6.89 10.60
N ALA A 132 12.64 6.61 11.85
CA ALA A 132 13.24 7.29 13.00
C ALA A 132 14.74 7.04 13.07
N GLU A 133 15.20 5.80 12.84
CA GLU A 133 16.62 5.46 12.79
C GLU A 133 17.37 6.16 11.63
N ALA A 134 16.66 6.42 10.52
CA ALA A 134 17.25 7.07 9.33
C ALA A 134 17.57 8.56 9.54
N ILE A 135 16.95 9.24 10.51
CA ILE A 135 17.07 10.70 10.71
C ILE A 135 18.52 11.15 10.82
N ASP A 136 19.36 10.39 11.50
CA ASP A 136 20.79 10.72 11.74
C ASP A 136 21.74 9.91 10.86
N LYS A 137 21.27 9.32 9.75
CA LYS A 137 22.05 8.52 8.81
C LYS A 137 22.21 9.16 7.43
N ILE A 138 21.51 10.27 7.19
CA ILE A 138 21.59 11.01 5.92
C ILE A 138 22.32 12.31 6.18
N TYR A 139 23.45 12.50 5.49
CA TYR A 139 24.30 13.67 5.62
C TYR A 139 24.05 14.66 4.48
N ASP A 140 24.22 15.94 4.80
CA ASP A 140 24.42 16.99 3.82
C ASP A 140 25.81 16.87 3.20
N GLN A 141 26.07 17.62 2.12
CA GLN A 141 27.28 17.51 1.33
C GLN A 141 28.01 18.86 1.26
N ILE A 142 29.33 18.78 1.14
CA ILE A 142 30.19 19.91 0.76
C ILE A 142 30.62 19.63 -0.69
N ALA A 143 30.24 20.52 -1.62
CA ALA A 143 30.63 20.39 -3.02
C ALA A 143 32.11 20.86 -3.21
N PRO A 144 32.86 20.19 -4.11
CA PRO A 144 34.23 20.60 -4.40
C PRO A 144 34.20 21.90 -5.22
N VAL A 145 34.82 22.95 -4.65
CA VAL A 145 34.95 24.27 -5.27
C VAL A 145 36.38 24.80 -5.01
N GLU A 146 36.71 25.97 -5.53
CA GLU A 146 37.98 26.65 -5.32
C GLU A 146 38.20 27.02 -3.81
N GLU A 147 39.43 27.15 -3.37
CA GLU A 147 39.81 27.44 -1.95
C GLU A 147 39.21 28.75 -1.43
N SER A 148 38.89 29.70 -2.32
CA SER A 148 38.25 30.97 -2.00
C SER A 148 36.75 30.86 -1.71
N ALA A 149 36.16 29.66 -1.76
CA ALA A 149 34.73 29.47 -1.54
C ALA A 149 34.43 28.20 -0.72
N LEU A 150 33.24 28.17 -0.08
CA LEU A 150 32.65 27.00 0.54
C LEU A 150 31.23 26.80 -0.01
N ALA A 151 31.00 25.67 -0.66
CA ALA A 151 29.70 25.35 -1.21
C ALA A 151 29.05 24.20 -0.41
N LEU A 152 27.89 24.49 0.19
CA LEU A 152 27.09 23.53 0.94
C LEU A 152 25.89 23.04 0.08
N VAL A 153 25.57 21.76 0.17
CA VAL A 153 24.35 21.18 -0.39
C VAL A 153 23.57 20.55 0.77
N THR A 154 22.51 21.23 1.20
CA THR A 154 21.67 20.79 2.34
C THR A 154 20.34 20.20 1.86
N ARG A 155 19.79 19.28 2.66
CA ARG A 155 18.45 18.73 2.46
C ARG A 155 17.48 19.43 3.40
N GLU A 156 16.46 20.07 2.83
CA GLU A 156 15.44 20.76 3.59
C GLU A 156 14.08 20.09 3.43
N ALA A 157 13.27 20.07 4.48
CA ALA A 157 11.90 19.58 4.41
C ALA A 157 11.08 20.41 3.42
N LEU A 158 10.18 19.76 2.65
CA LEU A 158 9.33 20.44 1.67
C LEU A 158 8.34 21.40 2.31
N GLY A 159 7.69 20.97 3.42
CA GLY A 159 6.65 21.75 4.08
C GLY A 159 5.44 20.92 4.47
N VAL A 160 4.30 21.14 3.80
CA VAL A 160 3.04 20.44 4.02
C VAL A 160 2.88 19.32 3.00
N VAL A 161 2.75 18.08 3.49
CA VAL A 161 2.58 16.88 2.67
C VAL A 161 1.15 16.37 2.79
N ALA A 162 0.43 16.27 1.67
CA ALA A 162 -0.84 15.56 1.58
C ALA A 162 -0.57 14.09 1.22
N ALA A 163 -0.81 13.18 2.15
CA ALA A 163 -0.68 11.74 1.97
C ALA A 163 -2.06 11.12 1.75
N ILE A 164 -2.32 10.61 0.55
CA ILE A 164 -3.59 9.97 0.18
C ILE A 164 -3.35 8.48 0.00
N VAL A 165 -3.99 7.65 0.82
CA VAL A 165 -3.69 6.22 0.91
C VAL A 165 -4.90 5.34 0.58
N PRO A 166 -4.65 4.12 0.05
CA PRO A 166 -5.68 3.17 -0.35
C PRO A 166 -6.27 2.42 0.85
N TRP A 167 -7.15 1.49 0.55
CA TRP A 167 -7.91 0.70 1.52
C TRP A 167 -7.35 -0.70 1.79
N ASN A 168 -6.46 -1.23 0.95
CA ASN A 168 -6.05 -2.64 0.99
C ASN A 168 -5.01 -2.98 2.07
N PHE A 169 -4.16 -2.02 2.43
CA PHE A 169 -3.22 -2.09 3.55
C PHE A 169 -3.24 -0.74 4.29
N PRO A 170 -4.37 -0.35 4.89
CA PRO A 170 -4.58 1.02 5.36
C PRO A 170 -3.49 1.49 6.32
N LEU A 171 -3.14 0.69 7.32
CA LEU A 171 -2.14 1.04 8.33
C LEU A 171 -0.71 1.09 7.75
N VAL A 172 -0.35 0.08 6.97
CA VAL A 172 1.00 -0.02 6.37
C VAL A 172 1.24 1.11 5.37
N MET A 173 0.26 1.36 4.48
CA MET A 173 0.37 2.42 3.47
C MET A 173 0.40 3.82 4.10
N ALA A 174 -0.36 4.04 5.17
CA ALA A 174 -0.25 5.27 5.95
C ALA A 174 1.17 5.45 6.50
N CYS A 175 1.76 4.43 7.11
CA CYS A 175 3.10 4.50 7.69
C CYS A 175 4.22 4.64 6.65
N TRP A 176 4.05 4.07 5.44
CA TRP A 176 5.02 4.27 4.34
C TRP A 176 5.10 5.71 3.88
N LYS A 177 4.02 6.49 4.01
CA LYS A 177 4.01 7.92 3.71
C LYS A 177 4.43 8.76 4.94
N LEU A 178 3.85 8.43 6.09
CA LEU A 178 4.03 9.18 7.34
C LEU A 178 5.46 9.08 7.86
N GLY A 179 6.04 7.87 7.87
CA GLY A 179 7.38 7.63 8.40
C GLY A 179 8.46 8.54 7.80
N PRO A 180 8.71 8.47 6.48
CA PRO A 180 9.73 9.31 5.84
C PRO A 180 9.38 10.80 5.84
N ALA A 181 8.10 11.18 5.71
CA ALA A 181 7.70 12.59 5.76
C ALA A 181 7.96 13.23 7.12
N LEU A 182 7.62 12.55 8.21
CA LEU A 182 7.93 13.02 9.57
C LEU A 182 9.43 13.00 9.86
N ALA A 183 10.14 11.95 9.43
CA ALA A 183 11.58 11.84 9.64
C ALA A 183 12.36 13.01 9.03
N THR A 184 11.92 13.51 7.90
CA THR A 184 12.52 14.65 7.20
C THR A 184 12.03 16.01 7.69
N GLY A 185 11.09 16.06 8.65
CA GLY A 185 10.67 17.30 9.30
C GLY A 185 9.43 17.97 8.71
N ASN A 186 8.69 17.31 7.83
CA ASN A 186 7.47 17.84 7.25
C ASN A 186 6.28 17.76 8.21
N SER A 187 5.25 18.58 7.95
CA SER A 187 3.90 18.40 8.48
C SER A 187 3.07 17.57 7.49
N VAL A 188 2.23 16.65 7.99
CA VAL A 188 1.52 15.68 7.18
C VAL A 188 0.02 15.75 7.39
N ILE A 189 -0.73 15.73 6.30
CA ILE A 189 -2.18 15.57 6.28
C ILE A 189 -2.46 14.23 5.61
N LEU A 190 -2.91 13.25 6.39
CA LEU A 190 -3.24 11.91 5.91
C LEU A 190 -4.74 11.86 5.54
N LYS A 191 -5.02 11.51 4.30
CA LYS A 191 -6.37 11.19 3.83
C LYS A 191 -6.48 9.68 3.62
N PRO A 192 -7.06 8.91 4.57
CA PRO A 192 -7.32 7.49 4.38
C PRO A 192 -8.44 7.27 3.35
N SER A 193 -8.53 6.05 2.82
CA SER A 193 -9.72 5.66 2.06
C SER A 193 -10.97 5.69 2.95
N GLU A 194 -12.10 6.09 2.40
CA GLU A 194 -13.41 6.02 3.06
C GLU A 194 -13.84 4.58 3.38
N LYS A 195 -13.24 3.58 2.71
CA LYS A 195 -13.55 2.17 2.93
C LYS A 195 -12.90 1.61 4.19
N SER A 196 -11.71 2.12 4.57
CA SER A 196 -10.93 1.63 5.71
C SER A 196 -10.21 2.76 6.46
N PRO A 197 -10.95 3.65 7.14
CA PRO A 197 -10.37 4.83 7.78
C PRO A 197 -9.89 4.61 9.22
N LEU A 198 -10.30 3.50 9.87
CA LEU A 198 -10.26 3.39 11.33
C LEU A 198 -8.83 3.37 11.90
N THR A 199 -7.91 2.63 11.27
CA THR A 199 -6.52 2.57 11.74
C THR A 199 -5.80 3.91 11.61
N ALA A 200 -6.06 4.67 10.53
CA ALA A 200 -5.48 6.00 10.33
C ALA A 200 -5.93 6.98 11.43
N LEU A 201 -7.22 6.97 11.77
CA LEU A 201 -7.77 7.78 12.84
C LEU A 201 -7.18 7.39 14.20
N ARG A 202 -7.00 6.09 14.46
CA ARG A 202 -6.44 5.62 15.74
C ARG A 202 -4.98 6.01 15.93
N ILE A 203 -4.14 5.87 14.90
CA ILE A 203 -2.72 6.22 15.00
C ILE A 203 -2.48 7.73 15.18
N ALA A 204 -3.43 8.59 14.81
CA ALA A 204 -3.34 10.02 15.06
C ALA A 204 -3.28 10.32 16.58
N GLY A 205 -4.14 9.68 17.37
CA GLY A 205 -4.10 9.80 18.83
C GLY A 205 -2.80 9.24 19.44
N LEU A 206 -2.30 8.10 18.91
CA LEU A 206 -1.02 7.53 19.35
C LEU A 206 0.16 8.44 19.02
N ALA A 207 0.13 9.11 17.88
CA ALA A 207 1.15 10.07 17.49
C ALA A 207 1.21 11.27 18.44
N LYS A 208 0.05 11.81 18.85
CA LYS A 208 -0.05 12.87 19.86
C LYS A 208 0.48 12.38 21.22
N GLU A 209 0.09 11.18 21.65
CA GLU A 209 0.58 10.58 22.90
C GLU A 209 2.10 10.39 22.91
N ALA A 210 2.69 10.11 21.74
CA ALA A 210 4.14 9.99 21.55
C ALA A 210 4.87 11.34 21.69
N GLY A 211 4.17 12.46 21.56
CA GLY A 211 4.71 13.81 21.61
C GLY A 211 4.92 14.47 20.25
N ILE A 212 4.29 13.97 19.18
CA ILE A 212 4.24 14.69 17.89
C ILE A 212 3.39 15.96 18.13
N PRO A 213 3.94 17.16 17.84
CA PRO A 213 3.26 18.43 18.15
C PRO A 213 1.97 18.62 17.36
N ASP A 214 1.05 19.37 17.94
CA ASP A 214 -0.24 19.72 17.30
C ASP A 214 0.00 20.39 15.94
N GLY A 215 -0.80 20.02 14.92
CA GLY A 215 -0.68 20.49 13.54
C GLY A 215 0.32 19.71 12.69
N VAL A 216 1.32 19.05 13.26
CA VAL A 216 2.32 18.27 12.50
C VAL A 216 1.74 17.03 11.84
N PHE A 217 0.78 16.38 12.47
CA PHE A 217 0.06 15.26 11.90
C PHE A 217 -1.45 15.46 12.02
N ASN A 218 -2.13 15.45 10.88
CA ASN A 218 -3.57 15.60 10.76
C ASN A 218 -4.16 14.44 9.96
N VAL A 219 -5.41 14.03 10.25
CA VAL A 219 -6.10 12.95 9.54
C VAL A 219 -7.50 13.42 9.13
N LEU A 220 -7.76 13.41 7.83
CA LEU A 220 -9.02 13.82 7.23
C LEU A 220 -9.71 12.64 6.55
N PRO A 221 -10.65 11.94 7.22
CA PRO A 221 -11.51 10.97 6.57
C PRO A 221 -12.49 11.66 5.62
N GLY A 222 -12.90 10.99 4.56
CA GLY A 222 -13.82 11.54 3.56
C GLY A 222 -13.51 11.05 2.16
N PHE A 223 -14.27 11.53 1.18
CA PHE A 223 -14.21 11.02 -0.18
C PHE A 223 -13.08 11.65 -1.00
N GLY A 224 -12.56 10.88 -1.98
CA GLY A 224 -11.50 11.36 -2.86
C GLY A 224 -11.87 12.61 -3.66
N HIS A 225 -13.12 12.68 -4.15
CA HIS A 225 -13.64 13.77 -4.97
C HIS A 225 -14.07 15.03 -4.17
N THR A 226 -14.02 14.98 -2.86
CA THR A 226 -14.25 16.14 -1.97
C THR A 226 -12.93 16.56 -1.31
N VAL A 227 -12.64 16.06 -0.09
CA VAL A 227 -11.44 16.43 0.65
C VAL A 227 -10.14 16.04 -0.06
N GLY A 228 -10.13 14.92 -0.79
CA GLY A 228 -8.94 14.51 -1.55
C GLY A 228 -8.58 15.49 -2.67
N GLU A 229 -9.57 15.95 -3.43
CA GLU A 229 -9.37 16.94 -4.48
C GLU A 229 -9.03 18.32 -3.91
N ALA A 230 -9.68 18.71 -2.80
CA ALA A 230 -9.37 19.95 -2.11
C ALA A 230 -7.89 20.01 -1.68
N LEU A 231 -7.36 18.94 -1.08
CA LEU A 231 -5.94 18.84 -0.75
C LEU A 231 -5.03 18.87 -1.99
N ALA A 232 -5.44 18.19 -3.07
CA ALA A 232 -4.66 18.12 -4.29
C ALA A 232 -4.54 19.48 -5.01
N MET A 233 -5.60 20.30 -4.95
CA MET A 233 -5.66 21.62 -5.54
C MET A 233 -5.14 22.74 -4.63
N HIS A 234 -4.93 22.47 -3.33
CA HIS A 234 -4.60 23.50 -2.35
C HIS A 234 -3.24 24.15 -2.61
N MET A 235 -3.16 25.47 -2.62
CA MET A 235 -1.94 26.22 -2.96
C MET A 235 -0.83 26.12 -1.89
N ASP A 236 -1.20 25.85 -0.61
CA ASP A 236 -0.27 25.71 0.51
C ASP A 236 0.08 24.26 0.84
N VAL A 237 -0.23 23.31 -0.04
CA VAL A 237 0.28 21.94 -0.02
C VAL A 237 1.51 21.86 -0.94
N ASP A 238 2.66 21.43 -0.42
CA ASP A 238 3.93 21.40 -1.15
C ASP A 238 4.18 20.06 -1.86
N CYS A 239 3.56 18.98 -1.38
CA CYS A 239 3.73 17.64 -1.93
C CYS A 239 2.45 16.82 -1.81
N ILE A 240 2.12 16.07 -2.86
CA ILE A 240 1.16 14.97 -2.82
C ILE A 240 1.94 13.66 -2.90
N THR A 241 1.68 12.77 -1.94
CA THR A 241 2.12 11.38 -2.01
C THR A 241 0.89 10.48 -2.00
N PHE A 242 0.77 9.62 -3.00
CA PHE A 242 -0.43 8.85 -3.26
C PHE A 242 -0.11 7.37 -3.45
N THR A 243 -0.97 6.51 -2.93
CA THR A 243 -1.06 5.11 -3.34
C THR A 243 -2.52 4.79 -3.66
N GLY A 244 -2.75 4.18 -4.83
CA GLY A 244 -4.10 3.81 -5.29
C GLY A 244 -4.17 3.50 -6.78
N SER A 245 -5.34 3.68 -7.40
CA SER A 245 -5.52 3.35 -8.82
C SER A 245 -4.77 4.31 -9.76
N THR A 246 -4.26 3.79 -10.87
CA THR A 246 -3.59 4.60 -11.92
C THR A 246 -4.47 5.74 -12.44
N LYS A 247 -5.78 5.53 -12.53
CA LYS A 247 -6.74 6.57 -12.95
C LYS A 247 -6.71 7.78 -11.99
N ILE A 248 -6.72 7.54 -10.69
CA ILE A 248 -6.67 8.61 -9.69
C ILE A 248 -5.27 9.22 -9.63
N GLY A 249 -4.21 8.41 -9.73
CA GLY A 249 -2.84 8.94 -9.81
C GLY A 249 -2.66 9.96 -10.95
N LYS A 250 -3.16 9.64 -12.16
CA LYS A 250 -3.15 10.56 -13.30
C LYS A 250 -3.92 11.85 -13.01
N HIS A 251 -5.08 11.75 -12.35
CA HIS A 251 -5.87 12.92 -11.93
C HIS A 251 -5.11 13.82 -10.94
N LEU A 252 -4.47 13.24 -9.95
CA LEU A 252 -3.69 14.01 -8.95
C LEU A 252 -2.48 14.72 -9.57
N VAL A 253 -1.82 14.11 -10.57
CA VAL A 253 -0.77 14.79 -11.35
C VAL A 253 -1.34 15.98 -12.13
N GLN A 254 -2.55 15.85 -12.68
CA GLN A 254 -3.23 16.98 -13.33
C GLN A 254 -3.57 18.10 -12.33
N CYS A 255 -4.01 17.76 -11.11
CA CYS A 255 -4.26 18.73 -10.05
C CYS A 255 -2.99 19.50 -9.67
N SER A 256 -1.83 18.83 -9.57
CA SER A 256 -0.54 19.49 -9.36
C SER A 256 -0.25 20.52 -10.47
N GLY A 257 -0.40 20.15 -11.74
CA GLY A 257 -0.18 21.06 -12.87
C GLY A 257 -1.18 22.21 -12.96
N LYS A 258 -2.40 22.04 -12.45
CA LYS A 258 -3.46 23.06 -12.42
C LYS A 258 -3.37 23.98 -11.21
N SER A 259 -2.59 23.65 -10.21
CA SER A 259 -2.43 24.44 -8.97
C SER A 259 -1.04 25.08 -8.90
N ASN A 260 -0.26 24.75 -7.88
CA ASN A 260 1.04 25.37 -7.57
C ASN A 260 2.25 24.59 -8.07
N LEU A 261 2.07 23.60 -8.95
CA LEU A 261 3.12 22.72 -9.46
C LEU A 261 3.80 21.89 -8.32
N LYS A 262 3.06 21.57 -7.26
CA LYS A 262 3.54 20.75 -6.14
C LYS A 262 4.08 19.41 -6.61
N ARG A 263 5.05 18.86 -5.91
CA ARG A 263 5.56 17.53 -6.20
C ARG A 263 4.46 16.48 -6.04
N ALA A 264 4.41 15.54 -6.99
CA ALA A 264 3.36 14.52 -7.03
C ALA A 264 4.00 13.12 -7.22
N PHE A 265 4.04 12.35 -6.16
CA PHE A 265 4.61 11.00 -6.15
C PHE A 265 3.49 9.97 -6.07
N MET A 266 3.42 9.11 -7.09
CA MET A 266 2.35 8.15 -7.31
C MET A 266 2.88 6.73 -7.17
N GLU A 267 2.22 5.92 -6.35
CA GLU A 267 2.33 4.46 -6.30
C GLU A 267 0.99 3.90 -6.76
N CYS A 268 0.99 3.22 -7.92
CA CYS A 268 -0.22 2.77 -8.57
C CYS A 268 -0.25 1.24 -8.68
N GLY A 269 -1.30 0.72 -9.34
CA GLY A 269 -1.53 -0.70 -9.50
C GLY A 269 -0.46 -1.43 -10.33
N GLY A 270 -0.67 -2.73 -10.47
CA GLY A 270 0.20 -3.62 -11.21
C GLY A 270 -0.54 -4.72 -11.95
N LYS A 271 0.16 -5.38 -12.86
CA LYS A 271 -0.24 -6.63 -13.51
C LYS A 271 0.98 -7.54 -13.54
N SER A 272 1.43 -7.91 -12.37
CA SER A 272 2.75 -8.51 -12.14
C SER A 272 2.85 -9.92 -12.71
N PRO A 273 3.89 -10.22 -13.52
CA PRO A 273 4.16 -11.57 -14.01
C PRO A 273 4.94 -12.40 -12.99
N ASN A 274 4.56 -13.66 -12.82
CA ASN A 274 5.32 -14.68 -12.12
C ASN A 274 5.72 -15.77 -13.13
N ILE A 275 6.99 -15.87 -13.45
CA ILE A 275 7.53 -16.73 -14.54
C ILE A 275 8.13 -17.99 -13.95
N ILE A 276 7.62 -19.15 -14.38
CA ILE A 276 8.11 -20.46 -13.93
C ILE A 276 8.79 -21.18 -15.10
N LEU A 277 10.11 -21.33 -15.02
CA LEU A 277 10.89 -22.07 -16.00
C LEU A 277 10.95 -23.57 -15.64
N ALA A 278 11.22 -24.41 -16.64
CA ALA A 278 11.29 -25.87 -16.47
C ALA A 278 12.38 -26.32 -15.48
N ASP A 279 13.42 -25.51 -15.32
CA ASP A 279 14.53 -25.73 -14.39
C ASP A 279 14.34 -25.01 -13.04
N ALA A 280 13.12 -24.62 -12.66
CA ALA A 280 12.86 -24.10 -11.33
C ALA A 280 13.33 -25.09 -10.26
N PRO A 281 14.01 -24.61 -9.19
CA PRO A 281 14.69 -25.52 -8.25
C PRO A 281 13.72 -26.40 -7.45
N ASP A 282 12.50 -25.94 -7.23
CA ASP A 282 11.42 -26.66 -6.53
C ASP A 282 10.06 -26.22 -7.10
N LEU A 283 9.44 -27.10 -7.88
CA LEU A 283 8.15 -26.82 -8.52
C LEU A 283 6.99 -26.79 -7.52
N ASP A 284 7.07 -27.53 -6.42
CA ASP A 284 6.03 -27.51 -5.40
C ASP A 284 6.07 -26.20 -4.58
N ALA A 285 7.27 -25.77 -4.16
CA ALA A 285 7.47 -24.49 -3.52
C ALA A 285 7.05 -23.32 -4.44
N ALA A 286 7.36 -23.39 -5.75
CA ALA A 286 6.95 -22.39 -6.73
C ALA A 286 5.41 -22.35 -6.88
N ALA A 287 4.74 -23.49 -6.92
CA ALA A 287 3.27 -23.59 -7.02
C ALA A 287 2.59 -23.06 -5.75
N LYS A 288 3.10 -23.42 -4.56
CA LYS A 288 2.63 -22.89 -3.28
C LYS A 288 2.79 -21.38 -3.19
N SER A 289 3.96 -20.88 -3.61
CA SER A 289 4.25 -19.44 -3.66
C SER A 289 3.34 -18.72 -4.66
N ALA A 290 3.07 -19.31 -5.84
CA ALA A 290 2.17 -18.74 -6.84
C ALA A 290 0.72 -18.60 -6.31
N ALA A 291 0.22 -19.60 -5.57
CA ALA A 291 -1.08 -19.51 -4.92
C ALA A 291 -1.11 -18.39 -3.86
N GLY A 292 -0.09 -18.30 -3.01
CA GLY A 292 0.04 -17.24 -2.02
C GLY A 292 0.13 -15.85 -2.65
N ALA A 293 0.89 -15.71 -3.73
CA ALA A 293 1.12 -14.46 -4.44
C ALA A 293 -0.13 -13.81 -5.04
N ILE A 294 -1.20 -14.57 -5.26
CA ILE A 294 -2.48 -14.05 -5.77
C ILE A 294 -3.59 -14.08 -4.74
N PHE A 295 -3.63 -15.05 -3.82
CA PHE A 295 -4.77 -15.19 -2.91
C PHE A 295 -4.58 -14.51 -1.56
N TYR A 296 -3.34 -14.18 -1.18
CA TYR A 296 -3.07 -13.35 0.00
C TYR A 296 -3.85 -12.04 -0.07
N ASN A 297 -4.36 -11.59 1.08
CA ASN A 297 -5.18 -10.39 1.21
C ASN A 297 -6.32 -10.32 0.16
N GLN A 298 -7.02 -11.42 -0.11
CA GLN A 298 -8.11 -11.55 -1.08
C GLN A 298 -7.71 -11.18 -2.53
N GLY A 299 -6.40 -11.19 -2.86
CA GLY A 299 -5.89 -10.69 -4.13
C GLY A 299 -5.93 -9.16 -4.26
N GLU A 300 -6.28 -8.47 -3.20
CA GLU A 300 -6.34 -7.01 -3.12
C GLU A 300 -4.95 -6.42 -2.80
N VAL A 301 -3.97 -6.79 -3.64
CA VAL A 301 -2.55 -6.46 -3.50
C VAL A 301 -2.04 -5.84 -4.80
N CYS A 302 -1.42 -4.66 -4.71
CA CYS A 302 -0.88 -3.95 -5.89
C CYS A 302 0.22 -4.74 -6.61
N THR A 303 1.01 -5.53 -5.87
CA THR A 303 2.03 -6.42 -6.43
C THR A 303 1.49 -7.80 -6.82
N ALA A 304 0.23 -8.16 -6.54
CA ALA A 304 -0.30 -9.50 -6.76
C ALA A 304 0.18 -10.13 -8.07
N ALA A 305 0.69 -11.38 -8.01
CA ALA A 305 1.15 -12.14 -9.17
C ALA A 305 -0.03 -12.63 -10.03
N SER A 306 -0.81 -11.69 -10.53
CA SER A 306 -2.07 -11.99 -11.21
C SER A 306 -1.90 -12.57 -12.63
N ARG A 307 -0.66 -12.55 -13.18
CA ARG A 307 -0.27 -13.27 -14.40
C ARG A 307 0.76 -14.34 -14.05
N LEU A 308 0.40 -15.59 -14.21
CA LEU A 308 1.31 -16.73 -14.06
C LEU A 308 1.74 -17.20 -15.44
N LEU A 309 3.03 -17.10 -15.73
CA LEU A 309 3.62 -17.56 -16.99
C LEU A 309 4.36 -18.87 -16.71
N VAL A 310 3.94 -19.98 -17.33
CA VAL A 310 4.50 -21.32 -17.06
C VAL A 310 5.06 -21.90 -18.34
N GLN A 311 6.30 -22.39 -18.30
CA GLN A 311 6.92 -23.05 -19.46
C GLN A 311 6.13 -24.29 -19.85
N ASN A 312 5.76 -24.40 -21.14
CA ASN A 312 4.84 -25.41 -21.66
C ASN A 312 5.26 -26.85 -21.32
N SER A 313 6.57 -27.14 -21.31
CA SER A 313 7.11 -28.48 -21.00
C SER A 313 6.78 -28.99 -19.60
N ILE A 314 6.51 -28.09 -18.64
CA ILE A 314 6.18 -28.44 -17.25
C ILE A 314 4.75 -28.03 -16.86
N LYS A 315 4.03 -27.33 -17.73
CA LYS A 315 2.73 -26.74 -17.40
C LYS A 315 1.72 -27.74 -16.81
N PRO A 316 1.52 -28.96 -17.37
CA PRO A 316 0.56 -29.92 -16.81
C PRO A 316 0.87 -30.29 -15.35
N GLN A 317 2.12 -30.67 -15.06
CA GLN A 317 2.52 -31.07 -13.70
C GLN A 317 2.56 -29.90 -12.71
N PHE A 318 2.87 -28.68 -13.19
CA PHE A 318 2.85 -27.47 -12.35
C PHE A 318 1.43 -27.10 -11.99
N MET A 319 0.49 -27.13 -12.95
CA MET A 319 -0.93 -26.81 -12.72
C MET A 319 -1.60 -27.79 -11.75
N GLU A 320 -1.24 -29.06 -11.76
CA GLU A 320 -1.71 -30.04 -10.77
C GLU A 320 -1.34 -29.60 -9.33
N ARG A 321 -0.07 -29.23 -9.11
CA ARG A 321 0.42 -28.74 -7.81
C ARG A 321 -0.24 -27.43 -7.41
N LEU A 322 -0.32 -26.48 -8.35
CA LEU A 322 -0.95 -25.19 -8.12
C LEU A 322 -2.41 -25.35 -7.67
N LEU A 323 -3.19 -26.19 -8.35
CA LEU A 323 -4.58 -26.46 -7.99
C LEU A 323 -4.72 -27.13 -6.62
N ALA A 324 -3.76 -28.02 -6.26
CA ALA A 324 -3.72 -28.61 -4.92
C ALA A 324 -3.54 -27.55 -3.84
N HIS A 325 -2.54 -26.69 -3.99
CA HIS A 325 -2.30 -25.59 -3.04
C HIS A 325 -3.41 -24.53 -3.04
N ALA A 326 -3.98 -24.22 -4.21
CA ALA A 326 -5.06 -23.24 -4.34
C ALA A 326 -6.33 -23.63 -3.58
N ARG A 327 -6.65 -24.94 -3.52
CA ARG A 327 -7.83 -25.46 -2.78
C ARG A 327 -7.71 -25.30 -1.26
N GLU A 328 -6.53 -25.05 -0.73
CA GLU A 328 -6.32 -24.74 0.69
C GLU A 328 -6.73 -23.31 1.05
N TRP A 329 -6.91 -22.44 0.05
CA TRP A 329 -7.31 -21.05 0.23
C TRP A 329 -8.83 -20.96 0.23
N ILE A 330 -9.42 -20.92 1.42
CA ILE A 330 -10.87 -20.87 1.60
C ILE A 330 -11.26 -19.49 2.14
N SER A 331 -12.24 -18.87 1.48
CA SER A 331 -12.80 -17.59 1.95
C SER A 331 -13.71 -17.84 3.16
N ALA A 332 -13.40 -17.19 4.27
CA ALA A 332 -14.09 -17.38 5.54
C ALA A 332 -14.12 -16.09 6.38
N ASN A 333 -14.71 -16.17 7.58
CA ASN A 333 -14.78 -15.03 8.50
C ASN A 333 -13.38 -14.50 8.84
N PRO A 334 -13.09 -13.22 8.58
CA PRO A 334 -11.76 -12.62 8.84
C PRO A 334 -11.29 -12.74 10.28
N LEU A 335 -12.19 -12.77 11.26
CA LEU A 335 -11.84 -12.89 12.68
C LEU A 335 -11.51 -14.32 13.12
N ASP A 336 -11.70 -15.33 12.25
CA ASP A 336 -11.23 -16.67 12.53
C ASP A 336 -9.72 -16.76 12.25
N PRO A 337 -8.89 -17.11 13.24
CA PRO A 337 -7.43 -17.21 13.06
C PRO A 337 -6.98 -18.22 12.01
N ALA A 338 -7.84 -19.18 11.63
CA ALA A 338 -7.57 -20.16 10.59
C ALA A 338 -7.88 -19.65 9.17
N THR A 339 -8.55 -18.51 9.04
CA THR A 339 -8.92 -17.92 7.75
C THR A 339 -7.70 -17.48 6.97
N ARG A 340 -7.63 -17.88 5.70
CA ARG A 340 -6.58 -17.46 4.75
C ARG A 340 -7.03 -16.40 3.76
N ILE A 341 -8.33 -16.39 3.41
CA ILE A 341 -8.94 -15.35 2.56
C ILE A 341 -10.11 -14.74 3.35
N GLY A 342 -10.08 -13.44 3.55
CA GLY A 342 -11.16 -12.70 4.19
C GLY A 342 -12.24 -12.28 3.20
N ALA A 343 -12.97 -11.22 3.54
CA ALA A 343 -13.97 -10.60 2.67
C ALA A 343 -13.33 -9.52 1.79
N MET A 344 -13.82 -9.36 0.55
CA MET A 344 -13.53 -8.21 -0.31
C MET A 344 -13.95 -6.92 0.42
N VAL A 345 -13.22 -5.85 0.24
CA VAL A 345 -13.42 -4.61 1.00
C VAL A 345 -14.84 -4.06 0.96
N ASP A 346 -15.54 -4.18 -0.16
CA ASP A 346 -16.94 -3.79 -0.31
C ASP A 346 -17.64 -4.52 -1.47
N HIS A 347 -18.95 -4.30 -1.61
CA HIS A 347 -19.76 -4.89 -2.68
C HIS A 347 -19.35 -4.38 -4.06
N ILE A 348 -18.87 -3.13 -4.20
CA ILE A 348 -18.47 -2.55 -5.48
C ILE A 348 -17.24 -3.27 -6.02
N GLN A 349 -16.26 -3.52 -5.16
CA GLN A 349 -15.06 -4.27 -5.51
C GLN A 349 -15.39 -5.73 -5.84
N MET A 350 -16.25 -6.37 -5.03
CA MET A 350 -16.73 -7.73 -5.29
C MET A 350 -17.39 -7.83 -6.66
N GLU A 351 -18.33 -6.94 -6.98
CA GLU A 351 -19.03 -6.91 -8.27
C GLU A 351 -18.08 -6.65 -9.44
N GLN A 352 -17.05 -5.83 -9.24
CA GLN A 352 -16.04 -5.62 -10.26
C GLN A 352 -15.26 -6.90 -10.55
N VAL A 353 -14.82 -7.63 -9.53
CA VAL A 353 -14.09 -8.89 -9.68
C VAL A 353 -14.98 -9.94 -10.39
N LEU A 354 -16.24 -10.08 -9.97
CA LEU A 354 -17.19 -11.01 -10.62
C LEU A 354 -17.39 -10.67 -12.10
N ARG A 355 -17.46 -9.38 -12.47
CA ARG A 355 -17.50 -8.96 -13.89
C ARG A 355 -16.28 -9.41 -14.67
N TYR A 356 -15.07 -9.28 -14.11
CA TYR A 356 -13.86 -9.76 -14.78
C TYR A 356 -13.83 -11.28 -14.92
N ILE A 357 -14.36 -12.02 -13.95
CA ILE A 357 -14.53 -13.47 -14.07
C ILE A 357 -15.43 -13.81 -15.26
N GLU A 358 -16.55 -13.13 -15.41
CA GLU A 358 -17.45 -13.35 -16.55
C GLU A 358 -16.82 -12.92 -17.89
N ILE A 359 -16.05 -11.83 -17.92
CA ILE A 359 -15.29 -11.42 -19.10
C ILE A 359 -14.30 -12.51 -19.49
N GLY A 360 -13.54 -13.07 -18.54
CA GLY A 360 -12.60 -14.15 -18.81
C GLY A 360 -13.27 -15.38 -19.44
N LYS A 361 -14.43 -15.78 -18.93
CA LYS A 361 -15.24 -16.87 -19.52
C LYS A 361 -15.70 -16.53 -20.95
N GLN A 362 -16.21 -15.31 -21.17
CA GLN A 362 -16.71 -14.86 -22.48
C GLN A 362 -15.58 -14.73 -23.52
N GLU A 363 -14.39 -14.36 -23.11
CA GLU A 363 -13.21 -14.27 -23.98
C GLU A 363 -12.59 -15.65 -24.27
N GLY A 364 -13.10 -16.73 -23.66
CA GLY A 364 -12.70 -18.11 -23.94
C GLY A 364 -11.57 -18.64 -23.05
N ALA A 365 -11.22 -17.97 -21.97
CA ALA A 365 -10.29 -18.50 -20.97
C ALA A 365 -10.92 -19.70 -20.24
N LYS A 366 -10.11 -20.72 -19.96
CA LYS A 366 -10.58 -21.97 -19.34
C LYS A 366 -10.59 -21.81 -17.81
N LEU A 367 -11.80 -21.74 -17.22
CA LEU A 367 -11.95 -21.72 -15.77
C LEU A 367 -11.60 -23.09 -15.17
N LEU A 368 -10.60 -23.16 -14.30
CA LEU A 368 -10.16 -24.39 -13.62
C LEU A 368 -10.58 -24.46 -12.15
N LEU A 369 -10.76 -23.33 -11.50
CA LEU A 369 -11.13 -23.26 -10.08
C LEU A 369 -11.97 -22.02 -9.80
N GLY A 370 -12.94 -22.13 -8.88
CA GLY A 370 -13.71 -21.02 -8.34
C GLY A 370 -14.62 -20.33 -9.35
N GLY A 371 -14.67 -19.02 -9.29
CA GLY A 371 -15.44 -18.18 -10.19
C GLY A 371 -16.79 -17.74 -9.65
N ASN A 372 -17.08 -17.98 -8.37
CA ASN A 372 -18.37 -17.67 -7.78
C ASN A 372 -18.22 -16.80 -6.52
N ARG A 373 -19.31 -16.13 -6.17
CA ARG A 373 -19.53 -15.59 -4.84
C ARG A 373 -19.77 -16.74 -3.84
N THR A 374 -19.23 -16.61 -2.63
CA THR A 374 -19.40 -17.58 -1.55
C THR A 374 -19.88 -16.91 -0.26
N ASN A 375 -20.18 -17.69 0.80
CA ASN A 375 -20.62 -17.22 2.12
C ASN A 375 -21.76 -16.17 2.08
N MET A 376 -22.71 -16.33 1.18
CA MET A 376 -23.80 -15.35 0.96
C MET A 376 -24.69 -15.15 2.19
N GLU A 377 -24.85 -16.17 3.02
CA GLU A 377 -25.62 -16.15 4.26
C GLU A 377 -25.07 -15.21 5.32
N SER A 378 -23.78 -14.87 5.24
CA SER A 378 -23.14 -13.91 6.14
C SER A 378 -23.59 -12.47 5.89
N GLY A 379 -24.09 -12.17 4.68
CA GLY A 379 -24.32 -10.81 4.18
C GLY A 379 -23.04 -10.10 3.75
N GLY A 380 -21.86 -10.73 3.88
CA GLY A 380 -20.56 -10.18 3.51
C GLY A 380 -20.19 -10.37 2.03
N PHE A 381 -18.99 -9.94 1.68
CA PHE A 381 -18.52 -9.80 0.30
C PHE A 381 -17.40 -10.80 0.00
N TYR A 382 -17.72 -12.05 -0.28
CA TYR A 382 -16.76 -13.13 -0.44
C TYR A 382 -16.75 -13.69 -1.87
N ILE A 383 -15.54 -13.95 -2.38
CA ILE A 383 -15.30 -14.59 -3.69
C ILE A 383 -14.39 -15.79 -3.49
N GLU A 384 -14.64 -16.86 -4.24
CA GLU A 384 -13.76 -18.03 -4.28
C GLU A 384 -12.42 -17.70 -4.95
N PRO A 385 -11.30 -18.33 -4.50
CA PRO A 385 -10.06 -18.34 -5.27
C PRO A 385 -10.36 -18.81 -6.70
N THR A 386 -9.95 -18.01 -7.70
CA THR A 386 -10.32 -18.25 -9.10
C THR A 386 -9.07 -18.38 -9.96
N ILE A 387 -9.01 -19.43 -10.78
CA ILE A 387 -7.90 -19.71 -11.70
C ILE A 387 -8.45 -19.94 -13.12
N PHE A 388 -7.94 -19.11 -14.03
CA PHE A 388 -8.12 -19.29 -15.47
C PHE A 388 -6.84 -19.81 -16.11
N ASP A 389 -6.97 -20.81 -16.97
CA ASP A 389 -5.93 -21.31 -17.85
C ASP A 389 -6.18 -20.92 -19.31
N ASP A 390 -5.18 -21.17 -20.17
CA ASP A 390 -5.21 -20.86 -21.60
C ASP A 390 -5.54 -19.37 -21.88
N VAL A 391 -5.08 -18.48 -20.97
CA VAL A 391 -5.24 -17.04 -21.11
C VAL A 391 -4.25 -16.51 -22.14
N THR A 392 -4.75 -15.74 -23.10
CA THR A 392 -3.92 -15.14 -24.15
C THR A 392 -3.68 -13.64 -23.89
N PRO A 393 -2.60 -13.05 -24.48
CA PRO A 393 -2.28 -11.63 -24.31
C PRO A 393 -3.35 -10.65 -24.78
N GLN A 394 -4.33 -11.10 -25.60
CA GLN A 394 -5.43 -10.29 -26.12
C GLN A 394 -6.59 -10.19 -25.12
N MET A 395 -6.69 -11.11 -24.17
CA MET A 395 -7.77 -11.14 -23.19
C MET A 395 -7.62 -10.03 -22.15
N ARG A 396 -8.71 -9.43 -21.72
CA ARG A 396 -8.73 -8.36 -20.73
C ARG A 396 -8.21 -8.81 -19.39
N ILE A 397 -8.48 -10.06 -18.97
CA ILE A 397 -7.98 -10.63 -17.73
C ILE A 397 -6.44 -10.80 -17.72
N PHE A 398 -5.76 -10.81 -18.89
CA PHE A 398 -4.32 -10.73 -18.99
C PHE A 398 -3.79 -9.31 -18.81
N ARG A 399 -4.50 -8.29 -19.32
CA ARG A 399 -4.02 -6.91 -19.44
C ARG A 399 -4.42 -6.01 -18.29
N GLU A 400 -5.65 -6.14 -17.80
CA GLU A 400 -6.26 -5.22 -16.86
C GLU A 400 -6.10 -5.72 -15.41
N GLU A 401 -5.89 -4.79 -14.49
CA GLU A 401 -5.81 -5.07 -13.06
C GLU A 401 -7.21 -5.39 -12.51
N ILE A 402 -7.41 -6.62 -12.02
CA ILE A 402 -8.68 -7.10 -11.46
C ILE A 402 -8.81 -6.69 -9.99
N PHE A 403 -7.71 -6.75 -9.25
CA PHE A 403 -7.60 -6.45 -7.83
C PHE A 403 -8.52 -7.34 -6.96
N GLY A 404 -8.38 -8.64 -7.15
CA GLY A 404 -9.14 -9.68 -6.46
C GLY A 404 -8.50 -11.06 -6.66
N PRO A 405 -9.06 -12.14 -6.09
CA PRO A 405 -8.44 -13.47 -6.04
C PRO A 405 -8.56 -14.21 -7.38
N VAL A 406 -8.07 -13.61 -8.46
CA VAL A 406 -8.19 -14.15 -9.84
C VAL A 406 -6.82 -14.25 -10.50
N LEU A 407 -6.41 -15.47 -10.83
CA LEU A 407 -5.16 -15.80 -11.50
C LEU A 407 -5.37 -16.08 -12.97
N ALA A 408 -4.58 -15.44 -13.83
CA ALA A 408 -4.54 -15.69 -15.27
C ALA A 408 -3.26 -16.46 -15.62
N VAL A 409 -3.40 -17.67 -16.19
CA VAL A 409 -2.27 -18.56 -16.53
C VAL A 409 -2.09 -18.60 -18.04
N THR A 410 -0.83 -18.40 -18.48
CA THR A 410 -0.41 -18.39 -19.89
C THR A 410 0.82 -19.30 -20.04
N GLY A 411 0.83 -20.13 -21.08
CA GLY A 411 2.00 -20.95 -21.44
C GLY A 411 3.02 -20.15 -22.26
N PHE A 412 4.28 -20.58 -22.22
CA PHE A 412 5.35 -20.09 -23.09
C PHE A 412 6.39 -21.18 -23.35
N ASP A 413 7.23 -21.03 -24.37
CA ASP A 413 8.23 -22.01 -24.74
C ASP A 413 9.66 -21.59 -24.38
N THR A 414 10.01 -20.32 -24.53
CA THR A 414 11.38 -19.81 -24.32
C THR A 414 11.45 -18.70 -23.29
N LEU A 415 12.63 -18.49 -22.70
CA LEU A 415 12.87 -17.39 -21.74
C LEU A 415 12.60 -16.02 -22.39
N GLU A 416 12.98 -15.85 -23.65
CA GLU A 416 12.78 -14.62 -24.43
C GLU A 416 11.29 -14.31 -24.58
N GLU A 417 10.49 -15.32 -24.88
CA GLU A 417 9.02 -15.20 -24.94
C GLU A 417 8.42 -14.85 -23.58
N ALA A 418 8.84 -15.53 -22.51
CA ALA A 418 8.40 -15.23 -21.15
C ALA A 418 8.69 -13.78 -20.75
N ILE A 419 9.89 -13.27 -21.09
CA ILE A 419 10.27 -11.87 -20.83
C ILE A 419 9.40 -10.92 -21.68
N ALA A 420 9.15 -11.23 -22.93
CA ALA A 420 8.29 -10.43 -23.81
C ALA A 420 6.86 -10.36 -23.25
N LEU A 421 6.25 -11.50 -22.91
CA LEU A 421 4.94 -11.58 -22.27
C LEU A 421 4.91 -10.87 -20.90
N GLY A 422 5.96 -11.03 -20.11
CA GLY A 422 6.09 -10.36 -18.81
C GLY A 422 6.05 -8.84 -18.94
N ASN A 423 6.71 -8.30 -19.96
CA ASN A 423 6.79 -6.87 -20.25
C ASN A 423 5.60 -6.30 -21.04
N ASP A 424 4.74 -7.16 -21.63
CA ASP A 424 3.56 -6.75 -22.40
C ASP A 424 2.42 -6.31 -21.47
N THR A 425 2.61 -5.18 -20.82
CA THR A 425 1.67 -4.53 -19.92
C THR A 425 2.02 -3.04 -19.78
N ASP A 426 1.03 -2.23 -19.46
CA ASP A 426 1.21 -0.81 -19.12
C ASP A 426 1.84 -0.61 -17.72
N TYR A 427 1.88 -1.66 -16.92
CA TYR A 427 2.37 -1.64 -15.55
C TYR A 427 3.83 -2.12 -15.44
N GLY A 428 4.41 -1.92 -14.28
CA GLY A 428 5.76 -2.37 -13.96
C GLY A 428 6.08 -2.27 -12.48
N LEU A 429 5.20 -2.84 -11.60
CA LEU A 429 5.39 -2.76 -10.16
C LEU A 429 6.31 -3.88 -9.66
N ALA A 430 5.92 -5.13 -9.85
CA ALA A 430 6.69 -6.30 -9.45
C ALA A 430 6.72 -7.37 -10.56
N ALA A 431 7.69 -8.28 -10.47
CA ALA A 431 7.81 -9.48 -11.29
C ALA A 431 8.57 -10.57 -10.53
N ALA A 432 8.41 -11.83 -10.91
CA ALA A 432 9.27 -12.90 -10.42
C ALA A 432 9.68 -13.87 -11.53
N ILE A 433 10.83 -14.54 -11.30
CA ILE A 433 11.34 -15.61 -12.16
C ILE A 433 11.86 -16.77 -11.29
N TRP A 434 11.45 -17.99 -11.63
CA TRP A 434 11.86 -19.21 -10.95
C TRP A 434 12.75 -20.03 -11.89
N THR A 435 14.01 -20.22 -11.50
CA THR A 435 15.02 -20.97 -12.25
C THR A 435 16.19 -21.38 -11.35
N ALA A 436 16.81 -22.53 -11.60
CA ALA A 436 18.06 -22.93 -10.96
C ALA A 436 19.30 -22.36 -11.69
N ASP A 437 19.13 -21.81 -12.90
CA ASP A 437 20.22 -21.25 -13.69
C ASP A 437 20.45 -19.77 -13.35
N LEU A 438 21.62 -19.48 -12.78
CA LEU A 438 22.01 -18.12 -12.41
C LEU A 438 22.03 -17.16 -13.62
N ASN A 439 22.42 -17.61 -14.81
CA ASN A 439 22.44 -16.74 -16.00
C ASN A 439 21.04 -16.37 -16.44
N LYS A 440 20.09 -17.32 -16.42
CA LYS A 440 18.68 -17.03 -16.70
C LYS A 440 18.08 -16.09 -15.66
N ALA A 441 18.38 -16.29 -14.38
CA ALA A 441 17.94 -15.44 -13.28
C ALA A 441 18.42 -13.99 -13.47
N VAL A 442 19.71 -13.78 -13.73
CA VAL A 442 20.30 -12.45 -13.96
C VAL A 442 19.77 -11.81 -15.26
N LYS A 443 19.72 -12.59 -16.36
CA LYS A 443 19.16 -12.09 -17.63
C LYS A 443 17.69 -11.68 -17.49
N GLY A 444 16.89 -12.53 -16.87
CA GLY A 444 15.46 -12.26 -16.64
C GLY A 444 15.24 -11.05 -15.74
N SER A 445 15.94 -10.98 -14.59
CA SER A 445 15.79 -9.85 -13.66
C SER A 445 16.17 -8.50 -14.28
N ARG A 446 17.19 -8.46 -15.15
CA ARG A 446 17.59 -7.24 -15.87
C ARG A 446 16.65 -6.86 -16.99
N ALA A 447 16.02 -7.83 -17.65
CA ALA A 447 15.16 -7.61 -18.82
C ALA A 447 13.70 -7.31 -18.42
N LEU A 448 13.23 -7.74 -17.26
CA LEU A 448 11.89 -7.44 -16.77
C LEU A 448 11.79 -6.00 -16.30
N ARG A 449 10.86 -5.26 -16.87
CA ARG A 449 10.64 -3.83 -16.59
C ARG A 449 9.69 -3.64 -15.40
N ALA A 450 10.18 -3.99 -14.21
CA ALA A 450 9.48 -3.85 -12.94
C ALA A 450 10.37 -3.16 -11.90
N GLY A 451 9.75 -2.49 -10.94
CA GLY A 451 10.47 -1.82 -9.86
C GLY A 451 11.10 -2.80 -8.88
N THR A 452 10.49 -3.99 -8.71
CA THR A 452 11.04 -5.10 -7.94
C THR A 452 10.97 -6.38 -8.75
N VAL A 453 12.07 -7.14 -8.81
CA VAL A 453 12.09 -8.47 -9.44
C VAL A 453 12.58 -9.48 -8.41
N PHE A 454 11.75 -10.48 -8.14
CA PHE A 454 12.07 -11.59 -7.25
C PHE A 454 12.67 -12.77 -8.02
N VAL A 455 13.58 -13.49 -7.39
CA VAL A 455 14.15 -14.72 -7.94
C VAL A 455 13.91 -15.87 -6.96
N ASN A 456 13.22 -16.91 -7.42
CA ASN A 456 12.86 -18.10 -6.63
C ASN A 456 12.06 -17.80 -5.34
N ASN A 457 11.32 -16.71 -5.33
CA ASN A 457 10.35 -16.38 -4.31
C ASN A 457 9.31 -15.40 -4.84
N TRP A 458 8.34 -15.04 -4.01
CA TRP A 458 7.45 -13.90 -4.20
C TRP A 458 7.36 -13.10 -2.89
N ASP A 459 7.36 -11.76 -3.01
CA ASP A 459 7.18 -10.80 -1.92
C ASP A 459 8.27 -10.85 -0.82
N GLY A 460 9.48 -11.28 -1.19
CA GLY A 460 10.66 -11.17 -0.32
C GLY A 460 11.13 -9.71 -0.20
N GLY A 461 11.77 -9.38 0.91
CA GLY A 461 12.38 -8.07 1.13
C GLY A 461 11.96 -7.41 2.44
N ASP A 462 12.63 -6.30 2.76
CA ASP A 462 12.40 -5.55 4.00
C ASP A 462 12.44 -4.02 3.78
N MET A 463 12.54 -3.25 4.87
CA MET A 463 12.60 -1.77 4.81
C MET A 463 13.85 -1.22 4.12
N THR A 464 14.90 -1.99 3.91
CA THR A 464 16.13 -1.54 3.25
C THR A 464 16.01 -1.50 1.72
N MET A 465 15.02 -2.22 1.15
CA MET A 465 14.77 -2.25 -0.29
C MET A 465 13.77 -1.17 -0.71
N PRO A 466 14.09 -0.35 -1.74
CA PRO A 466 13.12 0.60 -2.27
C PRO A 466 11.93 -0.13 -2.91
N PHE A 467 10.74 0.43 -2.74
CA PHE A 467 9.50 -0.05 -3.35
C PHE A 467 8.93 1.01 -4.27
N GLY A 468 8.49 0.63 -5.45
CA GLY A 468 7.83 1.52 -6.40
C GLY A 468 7.86 1.00 -7.83
N GLY A 469 7.04 1.60 -8.69
CA GLY A 469 6.78 1.11 -10.02
C GLY A 469 7.63 1.73 -11.13
N PHE A 470 7.64 1.04 -12.27
CA PHE A 470 8.00 1.54 -13.59
C PHE A 470 6.70 1.81 -14.36
N LYS A 471 6.79 2.49 -15.50
CA LYS A 471 5.66 2.77 -16.41
C LYS A 471 4.46 3.41 -15.65
N GLN A 472 3.23 2.91 -15.87
CA GLN A 472 2.02 3.45 -15.23
C GLN A 472 1.80 2.95 -13.79
N SER A 473 2.70 2.13 -13.25
CA SER A 473 2.70 1.80 -11.82
C SER A 473 3.21 2.93 -10.93
N GLY A 474 3.70 4.01 -11.50
CA GLY A 474 3.97 5.25 -10.77
C GLY A 474 5.41 5.73 -10.84
N ASN A 475 5.71 6.73 -10.01
CA ASN A 475 7.00 7.40 -9.89
C ASN A 475 7.38 7.58 -8.40
N GLY A 476 8.65 7.79 -8.13
CA GLY A 476 9.16 7.83 -6.75
C GLY A 476 9.39 6.44 -6.16
N ARG A 477 9.79 6.42 -4.90
CA ARG A 477 10.02 5.17 -4.17
C ARG A 477 9.56 5.31 -2.73
N ASP A 478 8.87 4.28 -2.23
CA ASP A 478 8.62 4.08 -0.81
C ASP A 478 9.69 3.13 -0.25
N LYS A 479 9.77 3.01 1.06
CA LYS A 479 10.76 2.24 1.79
C LYS A 479 12.20 2.69 1.50
N SER A 480 13.16 2.11 2.17
CA SER A 480 14.59 2.44 2.10
C SER A 480 14.91 3.93 2.32
N LEU A 481 16.17 4.29 2.31
CA LEU A 481 16.61 5.70 2.41
C LEU A 481 16.11 6.54 1.22
N HIS A 482 15.83 5.93 0.07
CA HIS A 482 15.29 6.61 -1.10
C HIS A 482 13.88 7.20 -0.89
N ALA A 483 13.11 6.68 0.08
CA ALA A 483 11.82 7.25 0.42
C ALA A 483 11.91 8.69 0.95
N LEU A 484 13.01 9.03 1.62
CA LEU A 484 13.23 10.36 2.21
C LEU A 484 13.45 11.44 1.16
N GLU A 485 14.00 11.07 -0.02
CA GLU A 485 14.24 12.00 -1.14
C GLU A 485 12.95 12.65 -1.65
N LYS A 486 11.82 11.97 -1.53
CA LYS A 486 10.51 12.50 -1.95
C LYS A 486 10.03 13.69 -1.09
N TYR A 487 10.55 13.82 0.10
CA TYR A 487 10.07 14.75 1.12
C TYR A 487 11.10 15.83 1.47
N THR A 488 12.15 15.95 0.65
CA THR A 488 13.20 16.95 0.83
C THR A 488 13.51 17.68 -0.47
N GLU A 489 14.01 18.91 -0.35
CA GLU A 489 14.62 19.69 -1.42
C GLU A 489 16.11 19.85 -1.16
N LEU A 490 16.89 19.86 -2.25
CA LEU A 490 18.29 20.23 -2.18
C LEU A 490 18.43 21.75 -2.29
N LYS A 491 19.11 22.35 -1.32
CA LYS A 491 19.47 23.78 -1.33
C LYS A 491 20.98 23.92 -1.45
N SER A 492 21.42 24.70 -2.42
CA SER A 492 22.83 25.08 -2.56
C SER A 492 23.07 26.40 -1.88
N THR A 493 24.12 26.48 -1.04
CA THR A 493 24.59 27.72 -0.43
C THR A 493 26.05 27.93 -0.81
N TRP A 494 26.33 29.02 -1.49
CA TRP A 494 27.67 29.45 -1.83
C TRP A 494 28.15 30.52 -0.83
N ILE A 495 29.27 30.28 -0.18
CA ILE A 495 29.90 31.22 0.76
C ILE A 495 31.23 31.66 0.15
N GLN A 496 31.34 32.91 -0.23
CA GLN A 496 32.58 33.47 -0.68
C GLN A 496 33.47 33.71 0.53
N LEU A 497 34.69 33.18 0.52
CA LEU A 497 35.71 33.42 1.52
C LEU A 497 36.57 34.58 1.05
N GLU A 498 37.23 35.24 2.00
CA GLU A 498 38.17 36.36 1.71
C GLU A 498 39.46 35.88 1.08
#